data_2e2f5356227117b7083b50203815f471
#
_entry.id   2e2f5356227117b7083b50203815f471
#
_cell.length_a   1.000
_cell.length_b   1.000
_cell.length_c   1.000
_cell.angle_alpha   90.00
_cell.angle_beta   90.00
_cell.angle_gamma   90.00
#
_symmetry.space_group_name_H-M   'P 1'
#
loop_
_entity.id
_entity.type
_entity.pdbx_description
1 polymer ?
#
loop_
_entity_poly.entity_id
_entity_poly.type
_entity_poly.pdbx_seq_one_letter_code
_entity_poly.pdbx_strand_id
1 'polypeptide(L)'
;AQIQGQGMKPTTRTVDSGFAKAAGDVAKFFDAAVGSKLVKLVRLRYLDDAPLCLETTYLPPSFEALIDRDINGSLYTALRQEFHRAPAQGHKTFEVCYASQNEAFLLNVERGQALILITDYVYDTDGRPLHISKRIQRTDRAKYTEPIG
;
A
#
# COMPACT_ATOMS: atom_id res chain seq x y z
N ALA A 1 -12.45 5.43 -12.81
CA ALA A 1 -11.30 6.20 -12.49
C ALA A 1 -10.74 6.92 -13.71
N GLN A 2 -10.11 8.04 -13.46
CA GLN A 2 -9.60 8.91 -14.52
C GLN A 2 -8.58 8.23 -15.43
N ILE A 3 -7.77 7.35 -14.85
CA ILE A 3 -6.73 6.65 -15.60
C ILE A 3 -7.33 5.80 -16.72
N GLN A 4 -8.38 5.06 -16.42
CA GLN A 4 -9.05 4.24 -17.43
C GLN A 4 -9.71 5.08 -18.49
N GLY A 5 -10.28 6.22 -18.13
CA GLY A 5 -10.90 7.14 -19.08
C GLY A 5 -9.90 7.74 -20.07
N GLN A 6 -8.60 7.68 -19.75
CA GLN A 6 -7.53 8.15 -20.62
C GLN A 6 -6.97 7.04 -21.51
N GLY A 7 -7.55 5.84 -21.49
CA GLY A 7 -7.09 4.71 -22.27
C GLY A 7 -5.91 3.96 -21.65
N MET A 8 -5.43 4.39 -20.51
CA MET A 8 -4.33 3.74 -19.80
C MET A 8 -4.83 2.55 -18.95
N LYS A 9 -4.03 1.50 -18.91
CA LYS A 9 -4.42 0.26 -18.26
C LYS A 9 -3.62 0.03 -16.98
N PRO A 10 -4.25 0.10 -15.79
CA PRO A 10 -3.56 -0.20 -14.54
C PRO A 10 -3.45 -1.71 -14.33
N THR A 11 -2.29 -2.15 -13.86
CA THR A 11 -2.07 -3.53 -13.42
C THR A 11 -1.31 -3.52 -12.10
N THR A 12 -1.39 -4.62 -11.36
CA THR A 12 -0.71 -4.76 -10.07
C THR A 12 -0.02 -6.12 -10.00
N ARG A 13 1.19 -6.12 -9.48
CA ARG A 13 1.95 -7.34 -9.26
C ARG A 13 2.44 -7.40 -7.83
N THR A 14 2.29 -8.56 -7.18
CA THR A 14 2.86 -8.80 -5.86
C THR A 14 4.36 -8.97 -6.02
N VAL A 15 5.13 -8.14 -5.31
CA VAL A 15 6.59 -8.18 -5.30
C VAL A 15 7.09 -9.04 -4.16
N ASP A 16 6.44 -8.93 -3.00
CA ASP A 16 6.84 -9.64 -1.80
C ASP A 16 5.64 -9.77 -0.87
N SER A 17 5.60 -10.86 -0.12
CA SER A 17 4.60 -11.04 0.94
C SER A 17 5.23 -11.91 2.03
N GLY A 18 4.89 -11.63 3.28
CA GLY A 18 5.46 -12.36 4.39
C GLY A 18 5.16 -11.71 5.72
N PHE A 19 5.97 -12.03 6.70
CA PHE A 19 5.89 -11.41 8.01
C PHE A 19 6.92 -10.29 8.13
N ALA A 20 6.58 -9.31 8.95
CA ALA A 20 7.49 -8.21 9.28
C ALA A 20 7.40 -7.96 10.78
N LYS A 21 8.41 -7.30 11.32
CA LYS A 21 8.43 -6.91 12.73
C LYS A 21 7.84 -5.51 12.87
N ALA A 22 6.94 -5.35 13.84
CA ALA A 22 6.33 -4.06 14.12
C ALA A 22 7.38 -3.08 14.63
N ALA A 23 7.38 -1.87 14.09
CA ALA A 23 8.30 -0.81 14.50
C ALA A 23 7.71 0.56 14.17
N GLY A 24 8.18 1.59 14.86
CA GLY A 24 7.83 2.98 14.58
C GLY A 24 6.33 3.25 14.58
N ASP A 25 5.88 3.99 13.58
CA ASP A 25 4.46 4.37 13.43
C ASP A 25 3.55 3.17 13.26
N VAL A 26 4.04 2.11 12.63
CA VAL A 26 3.25 0.88 12.41
C VAL A 26 2.96 0.19 13.75
N ALA A 27 3.97 0.02 14.59
CA ALA A 27 3.78 -0.55 15.92
C ALA A 27 2.81 0.29 16.75
N LYS A 28 2.96 1.60 16.68
CA LYS A 28 2.10 2.52 17.43
C LYS A 28 0.65 2.44 16.97
N PHE A 29 0.42 2.40 15.66
CA PHE A 29 -0.94 2.33 15.12
C PHE A 29 -1.68 1.07 15.57
N PHE A 30 -1.01 -0.08 15.53
CA PHE A 30 -1.61 -1.35 15.93
C PHE A 30 -1.59 -1.59 17.44
N ASP A 31 -1.02 -0.67 18.22
CA ASP A 31 -0.78 -0.85 19.65
C ASP A 31 -0.05 -2.17 19.91
N ALA A 32 0.95 -2.43 19.09
CA ALA A 32 1.72 -3.67 19.11
C ALA A 32 3.10 -3.42 19.72
N ALA A 33 3.63 -4.41 20.42
CA ALA A 33 4.98 -4.33 20.93
C ALA A 33 5.97 -4.25 19.77
N VAL A 34 7.01 -3.42 19.91
CA VAL A 34 8.09 -3.35 18.93
C VAL A 34 8.69 -4.74 18.74
N GLY A 35 8.84 -5.16 17.50
CA GLY A 35 9.36 -6.47 17.16
C GLY A 35 8.30 -7.56 17.05
N SER A 36 7.04 -7.29 17.40
CA SER A 36 5.98 -8.28 17.24
C SER A 36 5.65 -8.50 15.75
N LYS A 37 5.05 -9.64 15.46
CA LYS A 37 4.81 -10.11 14.11
C LYS A 37 3.61 -9.42 13.47
N LEU A 38 3.78 -8.95 12.22
CA LEU A 38 2.72 -8.41 11.39
C LEU A 38 2.78 -9.05 10.01
N VAL A 39 1.68 -9.02 9.28
CA VAL A 39 1.65 -9.41 7.86
C VAL A 39 2.08 -8.20 7.04
N LYS A 40 2.92 -8.45 6.03
CA LYS A 40 3.41 -7.43 5.12
C LYS A 40 3.20 -7.88 3.69
N LEU A 41 2.53 -7.04 2.90
CA LEU A 41 2.29 -7.26 1.49
C LEU A 41 2.91 -6.10 0.70
N VAL A 42 3.76 -6.42 -0.28
CA VAL A 42 4.38 -5.41 -1.13
C VAL A 42 3.89 -5.62 -2.55
N ARG A 43 3.28 -4.59 -3.11
CA ARG A 43 2.71 -4.65 -4.45
C ARG A 43 3.23 -3.50 -5.29
N LEU A 44 3.58 -3.81 -6.55
CA LEU A 44 4.01 -2.81 -7.51
C LEU A 44 2.88 -2.57 -8.49
N ARG A 45 2.48 -1.32 -8.62
CA ARG A 45 1.41 -0.90 -9.53
C ARG A 45 2.00 -0.31 -10.78
N TYR A 46 1.43 -0.69 -11.90
CA TYR A 46 1.86 -0.25 -13.23
C TYR A 46 0.76 0.56 -13.89
N LEU A 47 1.18 1.42 -14.78
CA LEU A 47 0.30 2.14 -15.69
C LEU A 47 0.87 1.96 -17.10
N ASP A 48 0.14 1.23 -17.97
CA ASP A 48 0.61 0.88 -19.31
C ASP A 48 2.02 0.25 -19.29
N ASP A 49 2.22 -0.77 -18.46
CA ASP A 49 3.47 -1.48 -18.29
C ASP A 49 4.62 -0.67 -17.70
N ALA A 50 4.38 0.57 -17.29
CA ALA A 50 5.38 1.40 -16.61
C ALA A 50 5.12 1.40 -15.12
N PRO A 51 6.15 1.13 -14.28
CA PRO A 51 5.98 1.18 -12.83
C PRO A 51 5.57 2.58 -12.39
N LEU A 52 4.59 2.67 -11.52
CA LEU A 52 4.07 3.94 -11.05
C LEU A 52 4.17 4.10 -9.54
N CYS A 53 3.83 3.06 -8.79
CA CYS A 53 3.67 3.12 -7.34
C CYS A 53 4.07 1.81 -6.71
N LEU A 54 4.84 1.89 -5.62
CA LEU A 54 5.17 0.74 -4.77
C LEU A 54 4.37 0.87 -3.48
N GLU A 55 3.48 -0.10 -3.22
CA GLU A 55 2.61 -0.07 -2.06
C GLU A 55 3.00 -1.17 -1.08
N THR A 56 3.28 -0.79 0.17
CA THR A 56 3.54 -1.71 1.27
C THR A 56 2.39 -1.62 2.25
N THR A 57 1.71 -2.76 2.47
CA THR A 57 0.57 -2.83 3.38
C THR A 57 0.93 -3.72 4.57
N TYR A 58 0.66 -3.22 5.77
CA TYR A 58 0.82 -3.97 7.01
C TYR A 58 -0.54 -4.28 7.60
N LEU A 59 -0.71 -5.52 8.05
CA LEU A 59 -1.96 -6.01 8.65
C LEU A 59 -1.63 -6.80 9.92
N PRO A 60 -2.61 -6.94 10.84
CA PRO A 60 -2.41 -7.81 11.99
C PRO A 60 -2.07 -9.26 11.60
N PRO A 61 -1.40 -10.03 12.47
CA PRO A 61 -0.98 -11.39 12.14
C PRO A 61 -2.13 -12.35 11.87
N SER A 62 -3.35 -12.04 12.31
CA SER A 62 -4.53 -12.84 12.00
C SER A 62 -4.85 -12.91 10.50
N PHE A 63 -4.25 -12.04 9.69
CA PHE A 63 -4.43 -12.04 8.24
C PHE A 63 -3.34 -12.83 7.50
N GLU A 64 -2.64 -13.73 8.19
CA GLU A 64 -1.53 -14.49 7.60
C GLU A 64 -1.94 -15.32 6.38
N ALA A 65 -3.21 -15.69 6.26
CA ALA A 65 -3.71 -16.42 5.09
C ALA A 65 -3.53 -15.65 3.78
N LEU A 66 -3.35 -14.33 3.85
CA LEU A 66 -3.12 -13.51 2.66
C LEU A 66 -1.69 -13.63 2.12
N ILE A 67 -0.75 -14.12 2.91
CA ILE A 67 0.68 -14.15 2.54
C ILE A 67 0.91 -15.00 1.30
N ASP A 68 0.27 -16.15 1.20
CA ASP A 68 0.47 -17.09 0.10
C ASP A 68 -0.53 -16.87 -1.03
N ARG A 69 -1.24 -15.75 -1.01
CA ARG A 69 -2.26 -15.44 -2.00
C ARG A 69 -1.77 -14.39 -2.97
N ASP A 70 -2.17 -14.57 -4.22
CA ASP A 70 -1.90 -13.58 -5.26
C ASP A 70 -3.00 -12.52 -5.24
N ILE A 71 -2.76 -11.44 -4.51
CA ILE A 71 -3.73 -10.35 -4.37
C ILE A 71 -3.38 -9.26 -5.37
N ASN A 72 -3.66 -9.54 -6.64
CA ASN A 72 -3.48 -8.56 -7.70
C ASN A 72 -4.73 -7.72 -7.94
N GLY A 73 -5.83 -8.08 -7.32
CA GLY A 73 -7.08 -7.33 -7.34
C GLY A 73 -7.26 -6.49 -6.10
N SER A 74 -8.51 -6.32 -5.68
CA SER A 74 -8.82 -5.50 -4.52
C SER A 74 -8.55 -6.24 -3.21
N LEU A 75 -7.65 -5.68 -2.40
CA LEU A 75 -7.42 -6.17 -1.05
C LEU A 75 -8.71 -6.09 -0.21
N TYR A 76 -9.50 -5.05 -0.38
CA TYR A 76 -10.72 -4.85 0.39
C TYR A 76 -11.77 -5.92 0.11
N THR A 77 -11.82 -6.44 -1.12
CA THR A 77 -12.71 -7.55 -1.44
C THR A 77 -12.36 -8.79 -0.60
N ALA A 78 -11.07 -9.11 -0.52
CA ALA A 78 -10.61 -10.24 0.30
C ALA A 78 -10.90 -10.01 1.78
N LEU A 79 -10.67 -8.81 2.29
CA LEU A 79 -10.92 -8.50 3.70
C LEU A 79 -12.40 -8.62 4.04
N ARG A 80 -13.29 -8.16 3.18
CA ARG A 80 -14.73 -8.26 3.40
C ARG A 80 -15.24 -9.71 3.31
N GLN A 81 -14.85 -10.42 2.25
CA GLN A 81 -15.40 -11.73 1.96
C GLN A 81 -14.84 -12.83 2.85
N GLU A 82 -13.54 -12.77 3.16
CA GLU A 82 -12.88 -13.85 3.88
C GLU A 82 -12.70 -13.60 5.37
N PHE A 83 -12.56 -12.34 5.75
CA PHE A 83 -12.29 -11.98 7.15
C PHE A 83 -13.43 -11.18 7.78
N HIS A 84 -14.45 -10.84 7.00
CA HIS A 84 -15.60 -10.06 7.46
C HIS A 84 -15.16 -8.73 8.10
N ARG A 85 -14.10 -8.14 7.57
CA ARG A 85 -13.55 -6.85 8.01
C ARG A 85 -13.63 -5.86 6.86
N ALA A 86 -14.27 -4.73 7.10
CA ALA A 86 -14.43 -3.68 6.08
C ALA A 86 -13.79 -2.38 6.56
N PRO A 87 -13.11 -1.66 5.68
CA PRO A 87 -12.60 -0.33 6.03
C PRO A 87 -13.78 0.62 6.24
N ALA A 88 -13.69 1.45 7.27
CA ALA A 88 -14.75 2.40 7.61
C ALA A 88 -14.25 3.82 7.66
N GLN A 89 -13.12 4.08 8.29
CA GLN A 89 -12.58 5.42 8.46
C GLN A 89 -11.07 5.36 8.63
N GLY A 90 -10.46 6.50 8.53
CA GLY A 90 -9.02 6.59 8.65
C GLY A 90 -8.53 7.99 8.34
N HIS A 91 -7.22 8.11 8.23
CA HIS A 91 -6.60 9.36 7.82
C HIS A 91 -5.40 9.05 6.94
N LYS A 92 -5.00 10.06 6.20
CA LYS A 92 -3.96 9.96 5.20
C LYS A 92 -2.91 11.03 5.45
N THR A 93 -1.64 10.67 5.33
CA THR A 93 -0.54 11.63 5.40
C THR A 93 0.20 11.66 4.07
N PHE A 94 0.79 12.81 3.76
CA PHE A 94 1.58 13.03 2.56
C PHE A 94 2.94 13.56 2.95
N GLU A 95 4.00 12.95 2.39
CA GLU A 95 5.36 13.37 2.67
C GLU A 95 6.19 13.27 1.39
N VAL A 96 7.23 14.07 1.28
CA VAL A 96 8.24 13.86 0.25
C VAL A 96 9.24 12.85 0.79
N CYS A 97 9.61 11.89 -0.06
CA CYS A 97 10.68 10.95 0.24
C CYS A 97 11.61 10.86 -0.97
N TYR A 98 12.71 10.14 -0.80
CA TYR A 98 13.73 10.04 -1.84
C TYR A 98 14.01 8.57 -2.10
N ALA A 99 14.08 8.20 -3.38
CA ALA A 99 14.19 6.82 -3.78
C ALA A 99 15.46 6.16 -3.22
N SER A 100 15.27 5.08 -2.48
CA SER A 100 16.36 4.18 -2.11
C SER A 100 16.81 3.41 -3.34
N GLN A 101 17.91 2.67 -3.22
CA GLN A 101 18.41 1.85 -4.33
C GLN A 101 17.35 0.82 -4.77
N ASN A 102 16.70 0.15 -3.84
CA ASN A 102 15.67 -0.85 -4.15
C ASN A 102 14.43 -0.21 -4.78
N GLU A 103 13.99 0.92 -4.22
CA GLU A 103 12.85 1.66 -4.77
C GLU A 103 13.14 2.19 -6.15
N ALA A 104 14.35 2.70 -6.38
CA ALA A 104 14.77 3.18 -7.68
C ALA A 104 14.72 2.07 -8.73
N PHE A 105 15.18 0.88 -8.36
CA PHE A 105 15.14 -0.28 -9.25
C PHE A 105 13.69 -0.67 -9.58
N LEU A 106 12.84 -0.79 -8.58
CA LEU A 106 11.46 -1.24 -8.77
C LEU A 106 10.61 -0.22 -9.52
N LEU A 107 10.82 1.06 -9.26
CA LEU A 107 10.04 2.13 -9.89
C LEU A 107 10.67 2.66 -11.18
N ASN A 108 11.83 2.16 -11.55
CA ASN A 108 12.59 2.60 -12.73
C ASN A 108 12.85 4.11 -12.70
N VAL A 109 13.36 4.58 -11.59
CA VAL A 109 13.78 5.98 -11.39
C VAL A 109 15.22 6.01 -10.92
N GLU A 110 15.81 7.18 -10.84
CA GLU A 110 17.16 7.35 -10.32
C GLU A 110 17.15 7.28 -8.80
N ARG A 111 18.20 6.71 -8.23
CA ARG A 111 18.42 6.73 -6.79
C ARG A 111 18.45 8.18 -6.31
N GLY A 112 17.72 8.46 -5.23
CA GLY A 112 17.63 9.80 -4.68
C GLY A 112 16.59 10.70 -5.32
N GLN A 113 15.89 10.22 -6.36
CA GLN A 113 14.81 11.00 -6.98
C GLN A 113 13.71 11.26 -5.95
N ALA A 114 13.14 12.47 -5.97
CA ALA A 114 12.04 12.82 -5.09
C ALA A 114 10.76 12.09 -5.49
N LEU A 115 10.10 11.51 -4.50
CA LEU A 115 8.86 10.77 -4.65
C LEU A 115 7.88 11.27 -3.60
N ILE A 116 6.62 10.90 -3.72
CA ILE A 116 5.62 11.18 -2.69
C ILE A 116 5.33 9.88 -1.93
N LEU A 117 5.44 9.96 -0.61
CA LEU A 117 5.00 8.89 0.29
C LEU A 117 3.62 9.23 0.82
N ILE A 118 2.64 8.38 0.51
CA ILE A 118 1.28 8.52 0.99
C ILE A 118 1.01 7.37 1.95
N THR A 119 0.69 7.70 3.20
CA THR A 119 0.39 6.69 4.21
C THR A 119 -1.07 6.76 4.58
N ASP A 120 -1.77 5.62 4.45
CA ASP A 120 -3.17 5.46 4.85
C ASP A 120 -3.20 4.67 6.16
N TYR A 121 -3.83 5.24 7.18
CA TYR A 121 -4.10 4.58 8.46
C TYR A 121 -5.58 4.27 8.50
N VAL A 122 -5.96 3.00 8.43
CA VAL A 122 -7.35 2.61 8.20
C VAL A 122 -7.88 1.74 9.34
N TYR A 123 -9.07 2.13 9.84
CA TYR A 123 -9.81 1.42 10.89
C TYR A 123 -11.02 0.72 10.25
N ASP A 124 -11.44 -0.38 10.86
CA ASP A 124 -12.64 -1.09 10.41
C ASP A 124 -13.93 -0.49 10.99
N THR A 125 -15.05 -1.13 10.68
CA THR A 125 -16.37 -0.68 11.14
C THR A 125 -16.56 -0.72 12.64
N ASP A 126 -15.74 -1.51 13.34
CA ASP A 126 -15.75 -1.59 14.81
C ASP A 126 -14.73 -0.65 15.46
N GLY A 127 -14.07 0.18 14.67
CA GLY A 127 -13.07 1.12 15.16
C GLY A 127 -11.72 0.48 15.48
N ARG A 128 -11.49 -0.76 15.07
CA ARG A 128 -10.21 -1.44 15.29
C ARG A 128 -9.25 -1.16 14.15
N PRO A 129 -7.95 -1.03 14.42
CA PRO A 129 -6.95 -0.87 13.37
C PRO A 129 -7.02 -2.03 12.38
N LEU A 130 -7.15 -1.71 11.10
CA LEU A 130 -7.27 -2.70 10.04
C LEU A 130 -5.98 -2.84 9.25
N HIS A 131 -5.48 -1.76 8.70
CA HIS A 131 -4.21 -1.79 7.97
C HIS A 131 -3.57 -0.41 7.89
N ILE A 132 -2.26 -0.42 7.63
CA ILE A 132 -1.51 0.74 7.18
C ILE A 132 -1.02 0.41 5.78
N SER A 133 -1.20 1.33 4.83
CA SER A 133 -0.65 1.19 3.50
C SER A 133 0.25 2.39 3.20
N LYS A 134 1.49 2.13 2.83
CA LYS A 134 2.48 3.14 2.48
C LYS A 134 2.75 3.04 0.99
N ARG A 135 2.36 4.06 0.24
CA ARG A 135 2.56 4.12 -1.21
C ARG A 135 3.65 5.12 -1.55
N ILE A 136 4.69 4.63 -2.20
CA ILE A 136 5.75 5.49 -2.73
C ILE A 136 5.46 5.66 -4.20
N GLN A 137 5.21 6.89 -4.61
CA GLN A 137 4.59 7.21 -5.88
C GLN A 137 5.46 8.13 -6.71
N ARG A 138 5.59 7.80 -8.00
CA ARG A 138 6.29 8.65 -8.95
C ARG A 138 5.46 9.90 -9.22
N THR A 139 6.15 11.02 -9.41
CA THR A 139 5.53 12.32 -9.68
C THR A 139 5.77 12.81 -11.10
N ASP A 140 6.61 12.11 -11.86
CA ASP A 140 7.08 12.56 -13.16
C ASP A 140 6.40 11.84 -14.34
N ARG A 141 5.57 10.83 -14.07
CA ARG A 141 5.00 9.99 -15.14
C ARG A 141 3.54 10.27 -15.42
N ALA A 142 2.76 10.56 -14.40
CA ALA A 142 1.32 10.70 -14.57
C ALA A 142 0.80 11.85 -13.74
N LYS A 143 -0.19 12.50 -14.29
CA LYS A 143 -0.98 13.48 -13.58
C LYS A 143 -2.24 12.79 -13.09
N TYR A 144 -2.49 12.87 -11.80
CA TYR A 144 -3.68 12.31 -11.19
C TYR A 144 -4.75 13.38 -11.06
N THR A 145 -5.97 13.01 -11.39
CA THR A 145 -7.12 13.87 -11.21
C THR A 145 -8.16 13.08 -10.44
N GLU A 146 -8.59 13.62 -9.30
CA GLU A 146 -9.63 13.01 -8.50
C GLU A 146 -10.72 14.05 -8.26
N PRO A 147 -12.00 13.64 -8.25
CA PRO A 147 -13.09 14.57 -7.94
C PRO A 147 -13.03 14.97 -6.47
N ILE A 148 -13.48 16.19 -6.20
CA ILE A 148 -13.66 16.70 -4.84
C ILE A 148 -15.05 16.30 -4.38
N GLY A 149 -15.13 15.72 -3.21
CA GLY A 149 -16.43 15.39 -2.63
C GLY A 149 -16.79 13.93 -2.55
#